data_f10e10eda31e98f3fab7c23d8d40d9f6
#
_entry.id   f10e10eda31e98f3fab7c23d8d40d9f6
#
_cell.length_a   1.000
_cell.length_b   1.000
_cell.length_c   1.000
_cell.angle_alpha   90.00
_cell.angle_beta   90.00
_cell.angle_gamma   90.00
#
_symmetry.space_group_name_H-M   'P 1'
#
loop_
_entity.id
_entity.type
_entity.pdbx_description
1 polymer ?
#
loop_
_entity_poly.entity_id
_entity_poly.type
_entity_poly.pdbx_seq_one_letter_code
_entity_poly.pdbx_strand_id
1 'polypeptide(L)'
;MSQEIRNLEPKALWNKFADLNAVPRPSKKEGRVIEFMKAFGNSLGLETFEDDIRNVIIRKPATPGMENRKTIVLQGHLDMVHQKNNDTNFDFDTQGIDMYVDGDWVRARGTTLGADNGLGVAAIMAVLESKDIPHPAIDALFTIDEETGMTGALNLKGGVLKGEILLNLDTEEDDEIDIGCAGGVDVTATRSYNEEATPEGSVGYTITVKGLNGGHSGMDIHKGLGNANKIMNRLLFDGFANFGLQISEIAGGSLRNAIPRESVAKVIVAGMYDEAFVFDMQEIINDIKFEFKTTEPNLAIEIVKADLPKKVMDLGVQEGLLRSIYAAHNGVYRMSADMVDLVETSNNISKVVVKEGSITIQNLTRSSVESSKFDLANALRSAYELFGCEVEFGGSYPGWTPNVKSEILDVLVSIYEKQNGTKPSVVACHAGLECGILGTNYPGMDMISFGPTIHGAHSPDERASIKSSQKFWKFYLEILVNIPERK
;
A
#
# COMPACT_ATOMS: atom_id res chain seq x y z
N MET A 1 -12.48 29.58 3.19
CA MET A 1 -11.42 28.89 3.94
C MET A 1 -11.40 29.45 5.35
N SER A 2 -11.38 28.56 6.36
CA SER A 2 -11.55 28.97 7.75
C SER A 2 -10.28 29.69 8.23
N GLN A 3 -10.46 30.91 8.72
CA GLN A 3 -9.43 31.70 9.40
C GLN A 3 -8.88 30.97 10.63
N GLU A 4 -9.63 30.04 11.15
CA GLU A 4 -9.30 29.17 12.27
C GLU A 4 -8.05 28.33 11.99
N ILE A 5 -7.96 27.68 10.83
CA ILE A 5 -6.79 26.87 10.44
C ILE A 5 -5.52 27.74 10.36
N ARG A 6 -5.64 28.94 9.81
CA ARG A 6 -4.50 29.87 9.67
C ARG A 6 -3.98 30.44 11.00
N ASN A 7 -4.77 30.35 12.07
CA ASN A 7 -4.39 30.79 13.41
C ASN A 7 -3.70 29.69 14.23
N LEU A 8 -3.68 28.44 13.75
CA LEU A 8 -3.00 27.34 14.42
C LEU A 8 -1.48 27.53 14.41
N GLU A 9 -0.82 27.04 15.45
CA GLU A 9 0.65 26.99 15.51
C GLU A 9 1.15 25.58 15.08
N PRO A 10 2.25 25.54 14.30
CA PRO A 10 3.05 26.68 13.80
C PRO A 10 2.36 27.33 12.58
N LYS A 11 2.22 28.65 12.63
CA LYS A 11 1.53 29.41 11.57
C LYS A 11 2.13 29.20 10.19
N ALA A 12 3.45 29.07 10.10
CA ALA A 12 4.13 28.85 8.83
C ALA A 12 3.60 27.57 8.12
N LEU A 13 3.46 26.47 8.85
CA LEU A 13 2.94 25.20 8.34
C LEU A 13 1.47 25.31 7.93
N TRP A 14 0.60 25.73 8.87
CA TRP A 14 -0.84 25.74 8.66
C TRP A 14 -1.30 26.75 7.60
N ASN A 15 -0.60 27.87 7.44
CA ASN A 15 -0.89 28.79 6.35
C ASN A 15 -0.58 28.18 4.99
N LYS A 16 0.56 27.46 4.84
CA LYS A 16 0.90 26.78 3.59
C LYS A 16 -0.03 25.63 3.30
N PHE A 17 -0.44 24.87 4.33
CA PHE A 17 -1.44 23.84 4.18
C PHE A 17 -2.79 24.40 3.71
N ALA A 18 -3.21 25.53 4.28
CA ALA A 18 -4.44 26.20 3.85
C ALA A 18 -4.34 26.78 2.42
N ASP A 19 -3.17 27.28 2.02
CA ASP A 19 -2.93 27.74 0.64
C ASP A 19 -2.98 26.60 -0.36
N LEU A 20 -2.34 25.47 -0.04
CA LEU A 20 -2.32 24.26 -0.87
C LEU A 20 -3.72 23.65 -1.02
N ASN A 21 -4.45 23.50 0.09
CA ASN A 21 -5.81 22.92 0.08
C ASN A 21 -6.89 23.83 -0.53
N ALA A 22 -6.54 25.09 -0.84
CA ALA A 22 -7.36 25.94 -1.68
C ALA A 22 -7.31 25.55 -3.15
N VAL A 23 -6.30 24.80 -3.56
CA VAL A 23 -6.07 24.38 -4.94
C VAL A 23 -6.57 22.96 -5.13
N PRO A 24 -7.53 22.69 -6.04
CA PRO A 24 -7.93 21.35 -6.41
C PRO A 24 -6.75 20.53 -6.94
N ARG A 25 -6.53 19.35 -6.32
CA ARG A 25 -5.37 18.49 -6.63
C ARG A 25 -5.66 16.99 -6.59
N PRO A 26 -6.80 16.51 -7.10
CA PRO A 26 -7.07 15.08 -7.11
C PRO A 26 -6.07 14.34 -8.00
N SER A 27 -5.68 13.13 -7.63
CA SER A 27 -4.75 12.28 -8.37
C SER A 27 -5.12 12.19 -9.85
N LYS A 28 -4.14 12.26 -10.73
CA LYS A 28 -4.24 12.34 -12.22
C LYS A 28 -4.82 13.64 -12.77
N LYS A 29 -5.07 14.66 -11.94
CA LYS A 29 -5.55 15.98 -12.35
C LYS A 29 -4.76 17.12 -11.71
N GLU A 30 -3.48 16.95 -11.48
CA GLU A 30 -2.58 17.83 -10.72
C GLU A 30 -2.23 19.14 -11.44
N GLY A 31 -2.69 19.34 -12.67
CA GLY A 31 -2.31 20.51 -13.47
C GLY A 31 -2.40 21.86 -12.76
N ARG A 32 -3.41 22.07 -11.90
CA ARG A 32 -3.57 23.32 -11.13
C ARG A 32 -2.57 23.46 -10.01
N VAL A 33 -2.31 22.38 -9.26
CA VAL A 33 -1.35 22.43 -8.16
C VAL A 33 0.09 22.50 -8.65
N ILE A 34 0.39 21.94 -9.82
CA ILE A 34 1.68 22.11 -10.51
C ILE A 34 1.93 23.58 -10.81
N GLU A 35 0.96 24.26 -11.46
CA GLU A 35 1.10 25.68 -11.76
C GLU A 35 1.16 26.54 -10.50
N PHE A 36 0.39 26.20 -9.46
CA PHE A 36 0.48 26.85 -8.15
C PHE A 36 1.89 26.72 -7.55
N MET A 37 2.47 25.51 -7.55
CA MET A 37 3.80 25.26 -6.99
C MET A 37 4.91 25.95 -7.78
N LYS A 38 4.82 25.97 -9.13
CA LYS A 38 5.74 26.72 -9.98
C LYS A 38 5.66 28.23 -9.73
N ALA A 39 4.44 28.78 -9.62
CA ALA A 39 4.24 30.17 -9.29
C ALA A 39 4.80 30.52 -7.90
N PHE A 40 4.61 29.62 -6.92
CA PHE A 40 5.17 29.77 -5.58
C PHE A 40 6.70 29.87 -5.61
N GLY A 41 7.41 28.90 -6.20
CA GLY A 41 8.88 28.93 -6.28
C GLY A 41 9.42 30.15 -7.03
N ASN A 42 8.80 30.50 -8.16
CA ASN A 42 9.17 31.70 -8.94
C ASN A 42 8.96 32.99 -8.14
N SER A 43 7.89 33.09 -7.31
CA SER A 43 7.62 34.26 -6.48
C SER A 43 8.70 34.52 -5.42
N LEU A 44 9.39 33.45 -5.00
CA LEU A 44 10.51 33.50 -4.07
C LEU A 44 11.86 33.80 -4.77
N GLY A 45 11.88 33.86 -6.10
CA GLY A 45 13.11 34.03 -6.89
C GLY A 45 14.02 32.79 -6.87
N LEU A 46 13.47 31.60 -6.56
CA LEU A 46 14.20 30.35 -6.54
C LEU A 46 14.22 29.67 -7.92
N GLU A 47 15.28 28.91 -8.21
CA GLU A 47 15.33 28.05 -9.41
C GLU A 47 14.19 27.05 -9.35
N THR A 48 13.24 27.17 -10.28
CA THR A 48 12.00 26.38 -10.29
C THR A 48 11.75 25.84 -11.70
N PHE A 49 11.60 24.54 -11.81
CA PHE A 49 11.31 23.89 -13.09
C PHE A 49 10.43 22.66 -12.93
N GLU A 50 9.83 22.26 -14.02
CA GLU A 50 9.01 21.07 -14.18
C GLU A 50 9.82 20.07 -15.03
N ASP A 51 9.87 18.80 -14.61
CA ASP A 51 10.50 17.76 -15.41
C ASP A 51 9.57 17.22 -16.50
N ASP A 52 10.06 16.27 -17.32
CA ASP A 52 9.30 15.73 -18.46
C ASP A 52 7.99 15.02 -18.05
N ILE A 53 7.90 14.54 -16.80
CA ILE A 53 6.70 13.84 -16.29
C ILE A 53 5.83 14.77 -15.42
N ARG A 54 6.21 16.03 -15.28
CA ARG A 54 5.51 17.07 -14.57
C ARG A 54 5.72 17.11 -13.05
N ASN A 55 6.74 16.44 -12.50
CA ASN A 55 7.19 16.75 -11.16
C ASN A 55 7.72 18.19 -11.09
N VAL A 56 7.52 18.85 -9.96
CA VAL A 56 8.07 20.20 -9.75
C VAL A 56 9.29 20.12 -8.86
N ILE A 57 10.39 20.75 -9.30
CA ILE A 57 11.61 20.84 -8.53
C ILE A 57 11.90 22.33 -8.23
N ILE A 58 12.15 22.65 -6.94
CA ILE A 58 12.51 23.98 -6.47
C ILE A 58 13.83 23.88 -5.72
N ARG A 59 14.85 24.64 -6.16
CA ARG A 59 16.17 24.65 -5.54
C ARG A 59 16.37 25.88 -4.67
N LYS A 60 16.82 25.66 -3.44
CA LYS A 60 17.16 26.73 -2.50
C LYS A 60 18.62 26.58 -2.06
N PRO A 61 19.46 27.64 -2.24
CA PRO A 61 20.84 27.63 -1.73
C PRO A 61 20.89 27.45 -0.22
N ALA A 62 22.00 26.93 0.29
CA ALA A 62 22.25 26.84 1.73
C ALA A 62 22.21 28.24 2.38
N THR A 63 21.72 28.26 3.62
CA THR A 63 21.83 29.48 4.46
C THR A 63 23.29 29.69 4.93
N PRO A 64 23.68 30.93 5.23
CA PRO A 64 25.03 31.23 5.71
C PRO A 64 25.49 30.33 6.86
N GLY A 65 26.63 29.69 6.69
CA GLY A 65 27.21 28.76 7.68
C GLY A 65 26.75 27.30 7.52
N MET A 66 25.92 26.99 6.51
CA MET A 66 25.44 25.63 6.21
C MET A 66 25.96 25.08 4.87
N GLU A 67 26.87 25.78 4.22
CA GLU A 67 27.31 25.48 2.84
C GLU A 67 28.16 24.21 2.78
N ASN A 68 28.81 23.81 3.87
CA ASN A 68 29.63 22.60 3.99
C ASN A 68 28.81 21.33 4.29
N ARG A 69 27.50 21.48 4.51
CA ARG A 69 26.62 20.34 4.78
C ARG A 69 26.23 19.63 3.50
N LYS A 70 25.89 18.33 3.63
CA LYS A 70 25.34 17.53 2.50
C LYS A 70 24.10 18.21 1.95
N THR A 71 23.95 18.25 0.63
CA THR A 71 22.70 18.71 0.00
C THR A 71 21.58 17.72 0.30
N ILE A 72 20.40 18.22 0.62
CA ILE A 72 19.23 17.39 0.91
C ILE A 72 18.19 17.50 -0.20
N VAL A 73 17.47 16.40 -0.39
CA VAL A 73 16.18 16.39 -1.09
C VAL A 73 15.08 16.44 -0.02
N LEU A 74 14.17 17.40 -0.13
CA LEU A 74 12.91 17.40 0.62
C LEU A 74 11.82 16.94 -0.33
N GLN A 75 11.12 15.84 0.00
CA GLN A 75 10.19 15.24 -0.94
C GLN A 75 8.80 15.06 -0.32
N GLY A 76 7.79 15.31 -1.14
CA GLY A 76 6.38 15.04 -0.90
C GLY A 76 5.60 15.04 -2.20
N HIS A 77 4.40 14.44 -2.22
CA HIS A 77 3.56 14.38 -3.41
C HIS A 77 2.46 15.45 -3.43
N LEU A 78 2.12 15.91 -4.64
CA LEU A 78 1.18 17.01 -4.84
C LEU A 78 -0.27 16.56 -4.87
N ASP A 79 -0.53 15.35 -5.32
CA ASP A 79 -1.88 14.82 -5.44
C ASP A 79 -2.49 14.44 -4.08
N MET A 80 -3.72 14.04 -4.08
CA MET A 80 -4.44 13.50 -2.93
C MET A 80 -5.53 12.54 -3.39
N VAL A 81 -5.84 11.55 -2.57
CA VAL A 81 -7.03 10.71 -2.74
C VAL A 81 -8.29 11.58 -2.61
N HIS A 82 -9.22 11.41 -3.54
CA HIS A 82 -10.43 12.23 -3.64
C HIS A 82 -11.68 11.41 -3.33
N GLN A 83 -11.96 11.20 -2.06
CA GLN A 83 -13.14 10.51 -1.54
C GLN A 83 -14.09 11.47 -0.83
N LYS A 84 -15.39 11.21 -0.95
CA LYS A 84 -16.42 11.96 -0.23
C LYS A 84 -17.58 11.05 0.18
N ASN A 85 -18.34 11.45 1.21
CA ASN A 85 -19.57 10.78 1.56
C ASN A 85 -20.63 10.92 0.46
N ASN A 86 -21.50 9.95 0.33
CA ASN A 86 -22.53 9.92 -0.73
C ASN A 86 -23.50 11.10 -0.68
N ASP A 87 -23.74 11.67 0.49
CA ASP A 87 -24.59 12.82 0.73
C ASP A 87 -23.87 14.18 0.62
N THR A 88 -22.55 14.16 0.40
CA THR A 88 -21.72 15.37 0.27
C THR A 88 -21.74 15.88 -1.16
N ASN A 89 -22.23 17.11 -1.36
CA ASN A 89 -22.15 17.79 -2.65
C ASN A 89 -20.83 18.56 -2.75
N PHE A 90 -19.82 17.95 -3.35
CA PHE A 90 -18.47 18.51 -3.50
C PHE A 90 -17.87 18.08 -4.86
N ASP A 91 -17.17 19.00 -5.50
CA ASP A 91 -16.46 18.77 -6.77
C ASP A 91 -14.96 18.97 -6.56
N PHE A 92 -14.21 17.88 -6.52
CA PHE A 92 -12.74 17.89 -6.36
C PHE A 92 -12.00 18.55 -7.53
N ASP A 93 -12.64 18.70 -8.67
CA ASP A 93 -11.99 19.34 -9.83
C ASP A 93 -12.00 20.88 -9.74
N THR A 94 -12.89 21.45 -8.92
CA THR A 94 -13.10 22.92 -8.92
C THR A 94 -13.09 23.57 -7.55
N GLN A 95 -13.27 22.79 -6.48
CA GLN A 95 -13.40 23.33 -5.11
C GLN A 95 -12.17 23.00 -4.27
N GLY A 96 -11.73 23.96 -3.46
CA GLY A 96 -10.76 23.73 -2.38
C GLY A 96 -11.42 23.05 -1.18
N ILE A 97 -10.63 22.34 -0.40
CA ILE A 97 -11.10 21.57 0.77
C ILE A 97 -11.63 22.49 1.88
N ASP A 98 -12.84 22.22 2.36
CA ASP A 98 -13.47 22.94 3.47
C ASP A 98 -13.05 22.35 4.82
N MET A 99 -12.00 22.94 5.40
CA MET A 99 -11.37 22.48 6.63
C MET A 99 -11.97 23.15 7.87
N TYR A 100 -11.96 22.42 8.99
CA TYR A 100 -12.38 22.91 10.31
C TYR A 100 -11.56 22.24 11.42
N VAL A 101 -11.54 22.86 12.61
CA VAL A 101 -10.90 22.31 13.81
C VAL A 101 -11.92 21.55 14.64
N ASP A 102 -11.55 20.34 15.08
CA ASP A 102 -12.31 19.46 15.96
C ASP A 102 -11.41 19.00 17.11
N GLY A 103 -11.37 19.75 18.18
CA GLY A 103 -10.47 19.51 19.32
C GLY A 103 -8.99 19.61 18.92
N ASP A 104 -8.25 18.50 18.99
CA ASP A 104 -6.84 18.41 18.55
C ASP A 104 -6.70 18.07 17.05
N TRP A 105 -7.79 17.98 16.30
CA TRP A 105 -7.79 17.52 14.93
C TRP A 105 -8.20 18.62 13.95
N VAL A 106 -7.52 18.66 12.82
CA VAL A 106 -8.01 19.34 11.62
C VAL A 106 -8.69 18.28 10.75
N ARG A 107 -9.88 18.59 10.26
CA ARG A 107 -10.73 17.72 9.43
C ARG A 107 -11.27 18.45 8.21
N ALA A 108 -11.83 17.71 7.26
CA ALA A 108 -12.61 18.22 6.15
C ALA A 108 -14.10 17.86 6.29
N ARG A 109 -14.99 18.70 5.71
CA ARG A 109 -16.45 18.47 5.76
C ARG A 109 -16.90 17.50 4.69
N GLY A 110 -16.99 16.21 5.07
CA GLY A 110 -17.54 15.15 4.22
C GLY A 110 -16.66 14.71 3.05
N THR A 111 -15.40 15.17 3.03
CA THR A 111 -14.39 14.78 2.03
C THR A 111 -13.11 14.32 2.71
N THR A 112 -12.19 13.70 1.96
CA THR A 112 -10.78 13.58 2.36
C THR A 112 -10.21 14.96 2.65
N LEU A 113 -9.26 15.03 3.60
CA LEU A 113 -8.61 16.27 4.02
C LEU A 113 -7.42 16.63 3.11
N GLY A 114 -6.74 15.61 2.59
CA GLY A 114 -5.47 15.75 1.87
C GLY A 114 -4.32 16.19 2.78
N ALA A 115 -4.31 15.76 4.02
CA ALA A 115 -3.17 15.90 4.91
C ALA A 115 -2.01 15.02 4.46
N ASP A 116 -2.33 13.86 3.96
CA ASP A 116 -1.51 13.00 3.15
C ASP A 116 -1.49 13.52 1.71
N ASN A 117 -0.38 13.95 1.13
CA ASN A 117 0.86 14.41 1.76
C ASN A 117 0.92 15.94 1.88
N GLY A 118 -0.26 16.59 1.97
CA GLY A 118 -0.38 18.06 2.01
C GLY A 118 0.36 18.72 3.17
N LEU A 119 0.47 18.05 4.34
CA LEU A 119 1.25 18.58 5.46
C LEU A 119 2.75 18.53 5.21
N GLY A 120 3.25 17.45 4.60
CA GLY A 120 4.64 17.35 4.16
C GLY A 120 4.99 18.43 3.14
N VAL A 121 4.16 18.57 2.10
CA VAL A 121 4.31 19.62 1.08
C VAL A 121 4.28 21.02 1.71
N ALA A 122 3.34 21.30 2.64
CA ALA A 122 3.24 22.57 3.34
C ALA A 122 4.48 22.87 4.20
N ALA A 123 5.05 21.85 4.85
CA ALA A 123 6.29 21.99 5.62
C ALA A 123 7.47 22.35 4.72
N ILE A 124 7.60 21.72 3.56
CA ILE A 124 8.61 22.07 2.56
C ILE A 124 8.41 23.51 2.07
N MET A 125 7.18 23.89 1.72
CA MET A 125 6.87 25.26 1.29
C MET A 125 7.25 26.29 2.35
N ALA A 126 6.95 26.02 3.63
CA ALA A 126 7.27 26.94 4.72
C ALA A 126 8.80 27.14 4.88
N VAL A 127 9.60 26.09 4.70
CA VAL A 127 11.08 26.17 4.71
C VAL A 127 11.59 26.93 3.48
N LEU A 128 11.01 26.68 2.30
CA LEU A 128 11.39 27.40 1.07
C LEU A 128 11.14 28.91 1.18
N GLU A 129 10.03 29.32 1.79
CA GLU A 129 9.69 30.73 1.95
C GLU A 129 10.51 31.43 3.07
N SER A 130 10.91 30.67 4.10
CA SER A 130 11.60 31.23 5.26
C SER A 130 12.94 31.86 4.90
N LYS A 131 13.27 32.95 5.62
CA LYS A 131 14.59 33.59 5.56
C LYS A 131 15.44 33.32 6.81
N ASP A 132 14.83 32.77 7.84
CA ASP A 132 15.41 32.64 9.18
C ASP A 132 15.66 31.20 9.62
N ILE A 133 15.11 30.21 8.90
CA ILE A 133 15.34 28.79 9.19
C ILE A 133 16.69 28.37 8.59
N PRO A 134 17.69 27.97 9.41
CA PRO A 134 18.95 27.47 8.89
C PRO A 134 18.76 26.11 8.18
N HIS A 135 19.36 25.95 7.02
CA HIS A 135 19.29 24.72 6.24
C HIS A 135 20.47 24.59 5.25
N PRO A 136 20.90 23.37 4.88
CA PRO A 136 21.85 23.15 3.78
C PRO A 136 21.21 23.50 2.43
N ALA A 137 21.93 23.28 1.33
CA ALA A 137 21.33 23.36 0.00
C ALA A 137 20.19 22.35 -0.12
N ILE A 138 19.07 22.76 -0.72
CA ILE A 138 17.83 21.97 -0.85
C ILE A 138 17.47 21.81 -2.32
N ASP A 139 17.17 20.57 -2.72
CA ASP A 139 16.34 20.22 -3.85
C ASP A 139 14.95 19.84 -3.31
N ALA A 140 13.95 20.69 -3.41
CA ALA A 140 12.58 20.34 -3.04
C ALA A 140 11.92 19.64 -4.23
N LEU A 141 11.60 18.36 -4.09
CA LEU A 141 10.94 17.51 -5.08
C LEU A 141 9.46 17.34 -4.71
N PHE A 142 8.61 17.74 -5.62
CA PHE A 142 7.18 17.55 -5.52
C PHE A 142 6.71 16.62 -6.63
N THR A 143 6.37 15.39 -6.27
CA THR A 143 5.94 14.35 -7.20
C THR A 143 4.45 14.43 -7.52
N ILE A 144 4.03 13.76 -8.59
CA ILE A 144 2.65 13.63 -9.02
C ILE A 144 2.19 12.19 -9.01
N ASP A 145 0.86 11.99 -8.88
CA ASP A 145 0.20 10.68 -9.02
C ASP A 145 0.82 9.60 -8.11
N GLU A 146 1.15 9.95 -6.87
CA GLU A 146 1.64 8.99 -5.89
C GLU A 146 0.56 7.95 -5.59
N GLU A 147 -0.63 8.41 -5.24
CA GLU A 147 -1.78 7.69 -4.70
C GLU A 147 -2.38 6.62 -5.61
N THR A 148 -2.15 6.73 -6.92
CA THR A 148 -2.76 5.80 -7.89
C THR A 148 -1.77 5.09 -8.80
N GLY A 149 -0.50 5.52 -8.82
CA GLY A 149 0.46 4.90 -9.72
C GLY A 149 1.92 5.26 -9.51
N MET A 150 2.25 6.15 -8.57
CA MET A 150 3.62 6.65 -8.31
C MET A 150 4.30 7.12 -9.61
N THR A 151 3.51 7.68 -10.55
CA THR A 151 3.94 7.99 -11.92
C THR A 151 5.08 8.99 -11.91
N GLY A 152 5.03 9.99 -11.01
CA GLY A 152 6.06 10.99 -10.84
C GLY A 152 7.42 10.37 -10.48
N ALA A 153 7.47 9.56 -9.45
CA ALA A 153 8.69 8.90 -8.99
C ALA A 153 9.23 7.90 -10.01
N LEU A 154 8.34 7.06 -10.61
CA LEU A 154 8.71 6.04 -11.60
C LEU A 154 9.42 6.61 -12.83
N ASN A 155 9.08 7.84 -13.23
CA ASN A 155 9.60 8.44 -14.44
C ASN A 155 10.60 9.58 -14.18
N LEU A 156 10.89 9.90 -12.92
CA LEU A 156 11.95 10.85 -12.58
C LEU A 156 13.30 10.32 -13.03
N LYS A 157 13.97 11.07 -13.91
CA LYS A 157 15.27 10.66 -14.44
C LYS A 157 16.39 10.86 -13.43
N GLY A 158 17.38 9.98 -13.43
CA GLY A 158 18.61 10.15 -12.66
C GLY A 158 19.36 11.42 -13.07
N GLY A 159 20.04 12.07 -12.10
CA GLY A 159 20.84 13.28 -12.32
C GLY A 159 20.06 14.61 -12.27
N VAL A 160 18.74 14.58 -12.12
CA VAL A 160 17.92 15.79 -11.88
C VAL A 160 18.18 16.34 -10.48
N LEU A 161 18.16 15.48 -9.47
CA LEU A 161 18.43 15.84 -8.07
C LEU A 161 19.92 15.81 -7.79
N LYS A 162 20.38 16.74 -6.95
CA LYS A 162 21.78 16.88 -6.49
C LYS A 162 21.95 16.46 -5.03
N GLY A 163 20.86 16.16 -4.34
CA GLY A 163 20.86 15.79 -2.93
C GLY A 163 21.58 14.45 -2.67
N GLU A 164 22.24 14.38 -1.53
CA GLU A 164 22.93 13.19 -1.01
C GLU A 164 22.08 12.45 0.02
N ILE A 165 21.13 13.17 0.64
CA ILE A 165 20.18 12.68 1.63
C ILE A 165 18.78 13.06 1.15
N LEU A 166 17.82 12.12 1.23
CA LEU A 166 16.42 12.39 0.96
C LEU A 166 15.61 12.28 2.25
N LEU A 167 14.89 13.35 2.56
CA LEU A 167 13.90 13.43 3.62
C LEU A 167 12.51 13.41 2.97
N ASN A 168 11.87 12.25 3.00
CA ASN A 168 10.47 12.10 2.60
C ASN A 168 9.59 12.47 3.80
N LEU A 169 8.57 13.30 3.59
CA LEU A 169 7.72 13.82 4.66
C LEU A 169 6.30 13.20 4.58
N ASP A 170 6.24 11.86 4.51
CA ASP A 170 5.04 11.12 4.13
C ASP A 170 4.63 10.02 5.13
N THR A 171 5.36 9.85 6.21
CA THR A 171 4.97 8.97 7.31
C THR A 171 3.82 9.58 8.10
N GLU A 172 2.84 8.74 8.50
CA GLU A 172 1.59 9.18 9.12
C GLU A 172 1.55 9.03 10.66
N GLU A 173 2.67 8.68 11.29
CA GLU A 173 2.81 8.57 12.75
C GLU A 173 4.04 9.35 13.23
N ASP A 174 3.85 10.23 14.23
CA ASP A 174 4.89 11.17 14.67
C ASP A 174 5.96 10.55 15.58
N ASP A 175 5.83 9.30 15.94
CA ASP A 175 6.80 8.51 16.70
C ASP A 175 7.46 7.41 15.85
N GLU A 176 7.21 7.39 14.55
CA GLU A 176 7.81 6.46 13.60
C GLU A 176 8.82 7.15 12.68
N ILE A 177 9.86 6.41 12.33
CA ILE A 177 10.84 6.77 11.32
C ILE A 177 10.97 5.58 10.37
N ASP A 178 10.52 5.74 9.13
CA ASP A 178 10.64 4.71 8.12
C ASP A 178 12.01 4.74 7.45
N ILE A 179 12.64 3.57 7.35
CA ILE A 179 13.94 3.36 6.70
C ILE A 179 13.88 2.34 5.57
N GLY A 180 12.69 1.88 5.22
CA GLY A 180 12.48 0.87 4.20
C GLY A 180 11.02 0.68 3.84
N CYS A 181 10.77 0.11 2.66
CA CYS A 181 9.43 -0.27 2.24
C CYS A 181 9.44 -1.48 1.31
N ALA A 182 8.32 -2.18 1.20
CA ALA A 182 8.21 -3.27 0.25
C ALA A 182 7.87 -2.76 -1.16
N GLY A 183 8.58 -3.29 -2.14
CA GLY A 183 8.11 -3.30 -3.53
C GLY A 183 7.03 -4.35 -3.75
N GLY A 184 6.45 -4.36 -4.95
CA GLY A 184 5.44 -5.33 -5.34
C GLY A 184 5.64 -5.85 -6.75
N VAL A 185 5.07 -7.01 -7.04
CA VAL A 185 4.89 -7.56 -8.39
C VAL A 185 3.61 -8.37 -8.46
N ASP A 186 2.81 -8.10 -9.47
CA ASP A 186 1.64 -8.89 -9.81
C ASP A 186 2.04 -10.19 -10.48
N VAL A 187 1.54 -11.32 -10.00
CA VAL A 187 1.68 -12.63 -10.65
C VAL A 187 0.30 -13.09 -11.07
N THR A 188 0.05 -13.14 -12.37
CA THR A 188 -1.23 -13.59 -12.95
C THR A 188 -1.03 -14.89 -13.69
N ALA A 189 -1.72 -15.94 -13.27
CA ALA A 189 -1.77 -17.22 -13.96
C ALA A 189 -3.12 -17.41 -14.64
N THR A 190 -3.11 -17.79 -15.90
CA THR A 190 -4.31 -18.06 -16.71
C THR A 190 -4.22 -19.39 -17.40
N ARG A 191 -5.37 -20.06 -17.54
CA ARG A 191 -5.47 -21.31 -18.31
C ARG A 191 -6.88 -21.46 -18.85
N SER A 192 -7.01 -21.93 -20.09
CA SER A 192 -8.26 -22.44 -20.63
C SER A 192 -8.42 -23.93 -20.36
N TYR A 193 -9.64 -24.39 -20.21
CA TYR A 193 -9.96 -25.82 -20.04
C TYR A 193 -11.25 -26.20 -20.77
N ASN A 194 -11.42 -27.48 -21.04
CA ASN A 194 -12.67 -28.01 -21.59
C ASN A 194 -13.67 -28.28 -20.47
N GLU A 195 -14.90 -27.83 -20.66
CA GLU A 195 -16.01 -28.21 -19.79
C GLU A 195 -16.64 -29.50 -20.25
N GLU A 196 -17.00 -30.34 -19.30
CA GLU A 196 -17.74 -31.61 -19.53
C GLU A 196 -19.19 -31.45 -19.13
N ALA A 197 -20.08 -32.24 -19.72
CA ALA A 197 -21.46 -32.29 -19.28
C ALA A 197 -21.55 -32.88 -17.87
N THR A 198 -22.39 -32.30 -17.05
CA THR A 198 -22.65 -32.82 -15.70
C THR A 198 -23.13 -34.26 -15.75
N PRO A 199 -22.49 -35.22 -15.04
CA PRO A 199 -22.91 -36.59 -15.00
C PRO A 199 -24.34 -36.78 -14.47
N GLU A 200 -25.09 -37.73 -15.04
CA GLU A 200 -26.42 -38.07 -14.53
C GLU A 200 -26.35 -38.59 -13.10
N GLY A 201 -27.37 -38.27 -12.29
CA GLY A 201 -27.45 -38.67 -10.90
C GLY A 201 -26.57 -37.87 -9.97
N SER A 202 -25.98 -36.74 -10.42
CA SER A 202 -25.24 -35.83 -9.58
C SER A 202 -26.17 -34.92 -8.76
N VAL A 203 -25.67 -34.43 -7.62
CA VAL A 203 -26.32 -33.41 -6.76
C VAL A 203 -25.44 -32.15 -6.75
N GLY A 204 -26.08 -30.98 -6.96
CA GLY A 204 -25.41 -29.69 -6.96
C GLY A 204 -25.33 -29.06 -5.58
N TYR A 205 -24.20 -28.40 -5.30
CA TYR A 205 -23.96 -27.64 -4.07
C TYR A 205 -23.31 -26.28 -4.36
N THR A 206 -23.63 -25.34 -3.50
CA THR A 206 -22.86 -24.09 -3.37
C THR A 206 -22.10 -24.15 -2.04
N ILE A 207 -20.79 -24.00 -2.11
CA ILE A 207 -19.91 -23.85 -0.95
C ILE A 207 -19.56 -22.37 -0.84
N THR A 208 -19.75 -21.77 0.36
CA THR A 208 -19.47 -20.36 0.62
C THR A 208 -18.56 -20.22 1.81
N VAL A 209 -17.44 -19.58 1.65
CA VAL A 209 -16.54 -19.10 2.71
C VAL A 209 -16.76 -17.61 2.85
N LYS A 210 -17.12 -17.12 4.05
CA LYS A 210 -17.41 -15.70 4.32
C LYS A 210 -17.15 -15.33 5.77
N GLY A 211 -17.31 -14.04 6.10
CA GLY A 211 -17.17 -13.55 7.48
C GLY A 211 -15.73 -13.40 7.95
N LEU A 212 -14.75 -13.50 7.05
CA LEU A 212 -13.34 -13.22 7.35
C LEU A 212 -13.12 -11.70 7.50
N ASN A 213 -12.19 -11.33 8.37
CA ASN A 213 -11.83 -9.93 8.61
C ASN A 213 -11.25 -9.26 7.35
N GLY A 214 -10.38 -9.98 6.63
CA GLY A 214 -9.60 -9.41 5.56
C GLY A 214 -8.57 -8.42 6.09
N GLY A 215 -7.92 -7.68 5.19
CA GLY A 215 -6.93 -6.68 5.52
C GLY A 215 -6.09 -6.32 4.31
N HIS A 216 -5.14 -5.39 4.50
CA HIS A 216 -4.18 -5.03 3.47
C HIS A 216 -3.17 -6.16 3.26
N SER A 217 -2.91 -6.55 2.00
CA SER A 217 -2.05 -7.70 1.66
C SER A 217 -0.56 -7.51 2.02
N GLY A 218 -0.18 -6.34 2.44
CA GLY A 218 1.14 -6.04 2.99
C GLY A 218 1.08 -5.84 4.50
N MET A 219 0.48 -4.74 4.96
CA MET A 219 0.48 -4.34 6.37
C MET A 219 -0.14 -5.36 7.33
N ASP A 220 -1.09 -6.15 6.86
CA ASP A 220 -1.80 -7.13 7.70
C ASP A 220 -1.37 -8.58 7.44
N ILE A 221 -0.47 -8.84 6.48
CA ILE A 221 -0.14 -10.19 6.03
C ILE A 221 0.45 -11.08 7.16
N HIS A 222 1.11 -10.47 8.14
CA HIS A 222 1.72 -11.14 9.28
C HIS A 222 0.73 -11.50 10.40
N LYS A 223 -0.51 -10.98 10.35
CA LYS A 223 -1.50 -11.14 11.43
C LYS A 223 -2.15 -12.52 11.48
N GLY A 224 -1.82 -13.41 10.55
CA GLY A 224 -2.41 -14.76 10.49
C GLY A 224 -3.89 -14.77 10.10
N LEU A 225 -4.33 -13.77 9.34
CA LEU A 225 -5.70 -13.67 8.83
C LEU A 225 -6.00 -14.76 7.81
N GLY A 226 -7.26 -15.21 7.78
CA GLY A 226 -7.73 -16.23 6.85
C GLY A 226 -7.78 -15.71 5.42
N ASN A 227 -7.24 -16.50 4.47
CA ASN A 227 -7.40 -16.26 3.05
C ASN A 227 -8.52 -17.15 2.50
N ALA A 228 -9.64 -16.54 2.08
CA ALA A 228 -10.82 -17.28 1.63
C ALA A 228 -10.55 -18.23 0.46
N ASN A 229 -9.60 -17.87 -0.44
CA ASN A 229 -9.23 -18.74 -1.57
C ASN A 229 -8.47 -20.00 -1.13
N LYS A 230 -7.59 -19.88 -0.13
CA LYS A 230 -6.88 -21.02 0.45
C LYS A 230 -7.81 -21.92 1.24
N ILE A 231 -8.73 -21.35 2.01
CA ILE A 231 -9.75 -22.10 2.74
C ILE A 231 -10.68 -22.84 1.77
N MET A 232 -11.17 -22.17 0.74
CA MET A 232 -11.99 -22.78 -0.30
C MET A 232 -11.24 -23.93 -1.01
N ASN A 233 -9.97 -23.72 -1.37
CA ASN A 233 -9.16 -24.77 -2.02
C ASN A 233 -9.01 -26.00 -1.12
N ARG A 234 -8.87 -25.82 0.21
CA ARG A 234 -8.79 -26.94 1.16
C ARG A 234 -10.08 -27.76 1.16
N LEU A 235 -11.25 -27.09 1.19
CA LEU A 235 -12.56 -27.76 1.11
C LEU A 235 -12.76 -28.50 -0.22
N LEU A 236 -12.43 -27.87 -1.32
CA LEU A 236 -12.57 -28.45 -2.64
C LEU A 236 -11.64 -29.65 -2.86
N PHE A 237 -10.41 -29.57 -2.35
CA PHE A 237 -9.45 -30.67 -2.46
C PHE A 237 -9.89 -31.89 -1.64
N ASP A 238 -10.39 -31.69 -0.43
CA ASP A 238 -10.90 -32.77 0.41
C ASP A 238 -12.14 -33.43 -0.23
N GLY A 239 -13.10 -32.61 -0.67
CA GLY A 239 -14.28 -33.10 -1.40
C GLY A 239 -13.92 -33.85 -2.69
N PHE A 240 -12.90 -33.39 -3.42
CA PHE A 240 -12.40 -34.09 -4.61
C PHE A 240 -11.76 -35.45 -4.25
N ALA A 241 -10.87 -35.46 -3.26
CA ALA A 241 -10.13 -36.66 -2.87
C ALA A 241 -11.04 -37.77 -2.32
N ASN A 242 -12.08 -37.43 -1.54
CA ASN A 242 -12.90 -38.38 -0.84
C ASN A 242 -14.22 -38.71 -1.56
N PHE A 243 -14.77 -37.79 -2.33
CA PHE A 243 -16.11 -37.91 -2.95
C PHE A 243 -16.14 -37.71 -4.46
N GLY A 244 -14.98 -37.43 -5.08
CA GLY A 244 -14.94 -37.13 -6.51
C GLY A 244 -15.72 -35.88 -6.88
N LEU A 245 -15.76 -34.89 -5.95
CA LEU A 245 -16.36 -33.57 -6.18
C LEU A 245 -15.84 -32.97 -7.49
N GLN A 246 -16.73 -32.44 -8.33
CA GLN A 246 -16.37 -31.69 -9.52
C GLN A 246 -16.80 -30.24 -9.43
N ILE A 247 -15.92 -29.37 -9.90
CA ILE A 247 -16.08 -27.90 -9.86
C ILE A 247 -16.78 -27.43 -11.15
N SER A 248 -17.79 -26.59 -11.00
CA SER A 248 -18.38 -25.84 -12.10
C SER A 248 -17.85 -24.41 -12.14
N GLU A 249 -17.90 -23.71 -11.00
CA GLU A 249 -17.44 -22.33 -10.89
C GLU A 249 -16.73 -22.08 -9.57
N ILE A 250 -15.77 -21.15 -9.56
CA ILE A 250 -15.17 -20.55 -8.36
C ILE A 250 -15.14 -19.04 -8.57
N ALA A 251 -15.53 -18.28 -7.55
CA ALA A 251 -15.39 -16.83 -7.50
C ALA A 251 -14.90 -16.42 -6.10
N GLY A 252 -13.64 -16.09 -5.96
CA GLY A 252 -13.05 -15.71 -4.68
C GLY A 252 -12.11 -14.51 -4.80
N GLY A 253 -12.26 -13.56 -3.88
CA GLY A 253 -11.48 -12.33 -3.83
C GLY A 253 -11.84 -11.30 -4.90
N SER A 254 -11.26 -10.10 -4.77
CA SER A 254 -11.53 -8.97 -5.66
C SER A 254 -10.28 -8.15 -5.98
N LEU A 255 -9.70 -7.46 -5.00
CA LEU A 255 -8.55 -6.57 -5.16
C LEU A 255 -7.24 -7.30 -4.88
N ARG A 256 -6.18 -7.01 -5.65
CA ARG A 256 -4.85 -7.63 -5.47
C ARG A 256 -4.22 -7.29 -4.12
N ASN A 257 -4.38 -6.07 -3.67
CA ASN A 257 -3.82 -5.57 -2.42
C ASN A 257 -4.67 -5.87 -1.16
N ALA A 258 -5.72 -6.68 -1.30
CA ALA A 258 -6.57 -7.10 -0.19
C ALA A 258 -6.48 -8.61 0.06
N ILE A 259 -6.42 -9.02 1.32
CA ILE A 259 -6.58 -10.42 1.73
C ILE A 259 -8.05 -10.81 1.47
N PRO A 260 -8.33 -11.83 0.66
CA PRO A 260 -9.70 -12.17 0.26
C PRO A 260 -10.55 -12.63 1.44
N ARG A 261 -11.71 -11.99 1.59
CA ARG A 261 -12.66 -12.22 2.71
C ARG A 261 -13.72 -13.26 2.38
N GLU A 262 -13.97 -13.49 1.10
CA GLU A 262 -15.05 -14.34 0.62
C GLU A 262 -14.58 -15.17 -0.58
N SER A 263 -15.12 -16.38 -0.67
CA SER A 263 -15.00 -17.25 -1.84
C SER A 263 -16.24 -18.13 -1.94
N VAL A 264 -16.74 -18.30 -3.16
CA VAL A 264 -17.91 -19.11 -3.48
C VAL A 264 -17.54 -20.11 -4.55
N ALA A 265 -17.93 -21.37 -4.38
CA ALA A 265 -17.79 -22.40 -5.41
C ALA A 265 -19.13 -23.11 -5.68
N LYS A 266 -19.41 -23.36 -6.96
CA LYS A 266 -20.49 -24.27 -7.40
C LYS A 266 -19.89 -25.60 -7.78
N VAL A 267 -20.37 -26.66 -7.17
CA VAL A 267 -19.80 -28.00 -7.28
C VAL A 267 -20.89 -29.04 -7.42
N ILE A 268 -20.49 -30.23 -7.83
CA ILE A 268 -21.35 -31.42 -7.82
C ILE A 268 -20.66 -32.58 -7.11
N VAL A 269 -21.45 -33.47 -6.57
CA VAL A 269 -21.02 -34.82 -6.12
C VAL A 269 -21.98 -35.87 -6.70
N ALA A 270 -21.54 -37.11 -6.81
CA ALA A 270 -22.45 -38.20 -7.20
C ALA A 270 -23.52 -38.39 -6.11
N GLY A 271 -24.78 -38.59 -6.51
CA GLY A 271 -25.92 -38.67 -5.59
C GLY A 271 -25.80 -39.76 -4.53
N MET A 272 -25.04 -40.84 -4.82
CA MET A 272 -24.75 -41.85 -3.81
C MET A 272 -23.93 -41.37 -2.63
N TYR A 273 -23.24 -40.22 -2.75
CA TYR A 273 -22.43 -39.62 -1.70
C TYR A 273 -23.11 -38.40 -1.03
N ASP A 274 -24.35 -38.07 -1.43
CA ASP A 274 -25.07 -36.85 -1.00
C ASP A 274 -25.02 -36.59 0.52
N GLU A 275 -25.44 -37.56 1.33
CA GLU A 275 -25.46 -37.42 2.78
C GLU A 275 -24.05 -37.52 3.41
N ALA A 276 -23.22 -38.44 2.95
CA ALA A 276 -21.85 -38.64 3.44
C ALA A 276 -20.99 -37.41 3.18
N PHE A 277 -21.09 -36.81 2.00
CA PHE A 277 -20.38 -35.57 1.66
C PHE A 277 -20.64 -34.43 2.64
N VAL A 278 -21.90 -34.16 2.90
CA VAL A 278 -22.27 -33.06 3.83
C VAL A 278 -21.79 -33.37 5.26
N PHE A 279 -21.89 -34.62 5.68
CA PHE A 279 -21.46 -35.02 7.02
C PHE A 279 -19.94 -34.89 7.21
N ASP A 280 -19.14 -35.44 6.31
CA ASP A 280 -17.67 -35.41 6.40
C ASP A 280 -17.12 -33.99 6.21
N MET A 281 -17.70 -33.23 5.29
CA MET A 281 -17.32 -31.82 5.10
C MET A 281 -17.57 -30.97 6.35
N GLN A 282 -18.52 -31.34 7.22
CA GLN A 282 -18.74 -30.64 8.47
C GLN A 282 -17.58 -30.82 9.45
N GLU A 283 -16.89 -31.96 9.44
CA GLU A 283 -15.71 -32.19 10.29
C GLU A 283 -14.58 -31.25 9.88
N ILE A 284 -14.24 -31.18 8.59
CA ILE A 284 -13.18 -30.27 8.11
C ILE A 284 -13.55 -28.79 8.32
N ILE A 285 -14.83 -28.43 8.21
CA ILE A 285 -15.31 -27.08 8.54
C ILE A 285 -15.05 -26.76 10.01
N ASN A 286 -15.32 -27.68 10.91
CA ASN A 286 -15.10 -27.50 12.34
C ASN A 286 -13.60 -27.35 12.65
N ASP A 287 -12.74 -28.12 12.00
CA ASP A 287 -11.29 -28.02 12.13
C ASP A 287 -10.79 -26.66 11.67
N ILE A 288 -11.22 -26.18 10.48
CA ILE A 288 -10.86 -24.87 9.97
C ILE A 288 -11.34 -23.76 10.92
N LYS A 289 -12.56 -23.82 11.41
CA LYS A 289 -13.07 -22.84 12.37
C LYS A 289 -12.28 -22.85 13.69
N PHE A 290 -11.85 -24.02 14.14
CA PHE A 290 -11.02 -24.13 15.35
C PHE A 290 -9.62 -23.51 15.13
N GLU A 291 -8.99 -23.76 13.99
CA GLU A 291 -7.69 -23.18 13.63
C GLU A 291 -7.73 -21.65 13.62
N PHE A 292 -8.79 -21.07 13.06
CA PHE A 292 -8.94 -19.62 12.89
C PHE A 292 -9.75 -18.92 14.00
N LYS A 293 -10.14 -19.61 15.07
CA LYS A 293 -11.05 -19.08 16.12
C LYS A 293 -10.62 -17.75 16.74
N THR A 294 -9.31 -17.48 16.78
CA THR A 294 -8.75 -16.28 17.40
C THR A 294 -8.67 -15.12 16.40
N THR A 295 -8.22 -15.40 15.19
CA THR A 295 -8.00 -14.36 14.16
C THR A 295 -9.27 -14.08 13.35
N GLU A 296 -10.18 -15.06 13.22
CA GLU A 296 -11.39 -14.97 12.41
C GLU A 296 -12.65 -15.46 13.16
N PRO A 297 -13.05 -14.80 14.26
CA PRO A 297 -14.15 -15.27 15.10
C PRO A 297 -15.51 -15.33 14.38
N ASN A 298 -15.66 -14.61 13.27
CA ASN A 298 -16.89 -14.55 12.49
C ASN A 298 -16.86 -15.45 11.24
N LEU A 299 -15.81 -16.28 11.07
CA LEU A 299 -15.69 -17.19 9.92
C LEU A 299 -16.91 -18.10 9.82
N ALA A 300 -17.59 -18.02 8.70
CA ALA A 300 -18.71 -18.87 8.34
C ALA A 300 -18.41 -19.65 7.04
N ILE A 301 -18.60 -20.95 7.08
CA ILE A 301 -18.50 -21.85 5.94
C ILE A 301 -19.83 -22.56 5.78
N GLU A 302 -20.46 -22.42 4.64
CA GLU A 302 -21.78 -22.96 4.35
C GLU A 302 -21.72 -23.89 3.15
N ILE A 303 -22.40 -25.04 3.22
CA ILE A 303 -22.62 -25.96 2.11
C ILE A 303 -24.12 -26.13 1.96
N VAL A 304 -24.65 -25.65 0.85
CA VAL A 304 -26.09 -25.62 0.59
C VAL A 304 -26.39 -26.30 -0.73
N LYS A 305 -27.41 -27.17 -0.79
CA LYS A 305 -27.90 -27.75 -2.03
C LYS A 305 -28.33 -26.63 -2.98
N ALA A 306 -27.95 -26.76 -4.24
CA ALA A 306 -28.17 -25.77 -5.29
C ALA A 306 -28.63 -26.45 -6.58
N ASP A 307 -29.10 -25.65 -7.53
CA ASP A 307 -29.43 -26.10 -8.85
C ASP A 307 -28.22 -26.80 -9.50
N LEU A 308 -28.48 -27.90 -10.18
CA LEU A 308 -27.44 -28.68 -10.85
C LEU A 308 -26.87 -27.85 -12.02
N PRO A 309 -25.54 -27.56 -12.03
CA PRO A 309 -24.92 -26.87 -13.16
C PRO A 309 -24.95 -27.80 -14.40
N LYS A 310 -25.01 -27.21 -15.58
CA LYS A 310 -25.03 -27.98 -16.83
C LYS A 310 -23.67 -28.58 -17.18
N LYS A 311 -22.60 -27.94 -16.72
CA LYS A 311 -21.22 -28.29 -17.04
C LYS A 311 -20.32 -28.21 -15.82
N VAL A 312 -19.27 -28.98 -15.84
CA VAL A 312 -18.20 -29.06 -14.83
C VAL A 312 -16.84 -29.07 -15.48
N MET A 313 -15.80 -28.82 -14.70
CA MET A 313 -14.42 -28.91 -15.12
C MET A 313 -14.00 -30.37 -15.35
N ASP A 314 -13.17 -30.62 -16.36
CA ASP A 314 -12.43 -31.88 -16.51
C ASP A 314 -11.66 -32.24 -15.23
N LEU A 315 -11.75 -33.48 -14.78
CA LEU A 315 -11.15 -33.94 -13.53
C LEU A 315 -9.63 -33.81 -13.49
N GLY A 316 -8.94 -34.04 -14.60
CA GLY A 316 -7.49 -33.92 -14.67
C GLY A 316 -7.03 -32.47 -14.53
N VAL A 317 -7.75 -31.53 -15.14
CA VAL A 317 -7.51 -30.10 -14.99
C VAL A 317 -7.83 -29.64 -13.56
N GLN A 318 -8.94 -30.13 -13.00
CA GLN A 318 -9.33 -29.82 -11.62
C GLN A 318 -8.30 -30.24 -10.59
N GLU A 319 -7.80 -31.47 -10.68
CA GLU A 319 -6.75 -31.96 -9.78
C GLU A 319 -5.51 -31.06 -9.84
N GLY A 320 -5.06 -30.71 -11.04
CA GLY A 320 -3.94 -29.80 -11.24
C GLY A 320 -4.17 -28.42 -10.65
N LEU A 321 -5.37 -27.84 -10.82
CA LEU A 321 -5.76 -26.57 -10.23
C LEU A 321 -5.65 -26.59 -8.70
N LEU A 322 -6.30 -27.57 -8.08
CA LEU A 322 -6.33 -27.70 -6.62
C LEU A 322 -4.94 -27.88 -6.03
N ARG A 323 -4.10 -28.71 -6.67
CA ARG A 323 -2.70 -28.93 -6.29
C ARG A 323 -1.85 -27.68 -6.48
N SER A 324 -2.04 -26.93 -7.56
CA SER A 324 -1.27 -25.70 -7.83
C SER A 324 -1.56 -24.61 -6.81
N ILE A 325 -2.83 -24.41 -6.44
CA ILE A 325 -3.22 -23.47 -5.38
C ILE A 325 -2.70 -23.91 -4.00
N TYR A 326 -2.61 -25.22 -3.73
CA TYR A 326 -1.98 -25.74 -2.52
C TYR A 326 -0.49 -25.43 -2.48
N ALA A 327 0.23 -25.71 -3.58
CA ALA A 327 1.67 -25.50 -3.70
C ALA A 327 2.06 -24.02 -3.70
N ALA A 328 1.19 -23.16 -4.24
CA ALA A 328 1.42 -21.72 -4.26
C ALA A 328 1.45 -21.16 -2.84
N HIS A 329 2.57 -20.51 -2.49
CA HIS A 329 2.74 -19.87 -1.19
C HIS A 329 1.72 -18.74 -0.99
N ASN A 330 1.20 -18.61 0.24
CA ASN A 330 0.34 -17.51 0.66
C ASN A 330 0.71 -17.10 2.09
N GLY A 331 0.80 -15.81 2.35
CA GLY A 331 1.22 -15.27 3.64
C GLY A 331 2.69 -14.86 3.65
N VAL A 332 3.28 -14.80 4.85
CA VAL A 332 4.69 -14.47 5.04
C VAL A 332 5.57 -15.59 4.51
N TYR A 333 6.48 -15.23 3.58
CA TYR A 333 7.47 -16.15 3.04
C TYR A 333 8.79 -16.05 3.79
N ARG A 334 9.20 -14.83 4.13
CA ARG A 334 10.45 -14.56 4.83
C ARG A 334 10.32 -13.34 5.74
N MET A 335 10.87 -13.45 6.95
CA MET A 335 11.07 -12.33 7.86
C MET A 335 12.42 -11.67 7.60
N SER A 336 12.54 -10.38 7.90
CA SER A 336 13.81 -9.66 7.82
C SER A 336 14.81 -10.23 8.83
N ALA A 337 16.07 -10.38 8.39
CA ALA A 337 17.17 -10.75 9.29
C ALA A 337 17.76 -9.52 10.04
N ASP A 338 17.51 -8.32 9.52
CA ASP A 338 18.09 -7.08 10.01
C ASP A 338 17.17 -6.30 10.96
N MET A 339 15.85 -6.50 10.83
CA MET A 339 14.82 -5.84 11.64
C MET A 339 13.86 -6.87 12.26
N VAL A 340 13.68 -6.75 13.57
CA VAL A 340 12.76 -7.63 14.31
C VAL A 340 11.32 -7.34 13.89
N ASP A 341 10.52 -8.38 13.79
CA ASP A 341 9.09 -8.35 13.43
C ASP A 341 8.74 -7.79 12.05
N LEU A 342 9.74 -7.40 11.24
CA LEU A 342 9.51 -6.96 9.87
C LEU A 342 9.35 -8.15 8.92
N VAL A 343 8.27 -8.17 8.15
CA VAL A 343 8.13 -9.05 6.99
C VAL A 343 9.04 -8.54 5.86
N GLU A 344 9.97 -9.38 5.39
CA GLU A 344 10.78 -9.07 4.21
C GLU A 344 10.00 -9.39 2.93
N THR A 345 9.47 -10.63 2.84
CA THR A 345 8.86 -11.15 1.61
C THR A 345 7.55 -11.88 1.92
N SER A 346 6.53 -11.61 1.15
CA SER A 346 5.20 -12.24 1.29
C SER A 346 4.48 -12.40 -0.05
N ASN A 347 3.43 -13.22 -0.07
CA ASN A 347 2.49 -13.32 -1.18
C ASN A 347 1.05 -13.39 -0.68
N ASN A 348 0.15 -12.80 -1.44
CA ASN A 348 -1.29 -12.90 -1.25
C ASN A 348 -1.95 -13.48 -2.50
N ILE A 349 -2.58 -14.66 -2.40
CA ILE A 349 -3.46 -15.19 -3.45
C ILE A 349 -4.76 -14.42 -3.38
N SER A 350 -4.83 -13.31 -4.10
CA SER A 350 -5.87 -12.30 -3.96
C SER A 350 -7.17 -12.65 -4.65
N LYS A 351 -7.09 -13.38 -5.78
CA LYS A 351 -8.27 -13.70 -6.58
C LYS A 351 -8.14 -15.06 -7.27
N VAL A 352 -9.20 -15.85 -7.20
CA VAL A 352 -9.34 -17.11 -7.96
C VAL A 352 -10.70 -17.09 -8.65
N VAL A 353 -10.69 -17.18 -9.96
CA VAL A 353 -11.90 -17.26 -10.79
C VAL A 353 -11.81 -18.47 -11.71
N VAL A 354 -12.84 -19.30 -11.65
CA VAL A 354 -13.06 -20.42 -12.55
C VAL A 354 -14.44 -20.28 -13.13
N LYS A 355 -14.54 -20.07 -14.42
CA LYS A 355 -15.82 -19.89 -15.08
C LYS A 355 -15.71 -20.08 -16.60
N GLU A 356 -16.70 -20.74 -17.19
CA GLU A 356 -16.87 -20.80 -18.65
C GLU A 356 -15.62 -21.25 -19.40
N GLY A 357 -14.94 -22.31 -18.90
CA GLY A 357 -13.75 -22.86 -19.54
C GLY A 357 -12.47 -22.05 -19.31
N SER A 358 -12.48 -21.10 -18.38
CA SER A 358 -11.34 -20.24 -18.07
C SER A 358 -10.99 -20.28 -16.58
N ILE A 359 -9.69 -20.26 -16.29
CA ILE A 359 -9.11 -20.14 -14.95
C ILE A 359 -8.26 -18.88 -14.91
N THR A 360 -8.43 -18.08 -13.87
CA THR A 360 -7.57 -16.93 -13.56
C THR A 360 -7.21 -16.94 -12.09
N ILE A 361 -5.90 -16.93 -11.79
CA ILE A 361 -5.38 -16.81 -10.43
C ILE A 361 -4.50 -15.55 -10.37
N GLN A 362 -4.81 -14.64 -9.44
CA GLN A 362 -4.08 -13.40 -9.26
C GLN A 362 -3.42 -13.37 -7.90
N ASN A 363 -2.15 -12.98 -7.89
CA ASN A 363 -1.36 -12.82 -6.69
C ASN A 363 -0.73 -11.43 -6.67
N LEU A 364 -0.40 -10.95 -5.46
CA LEU A 364 0.49 -9.83 -5.23
C LEU A 364 1.62 -10.30 -4.33
N THR A 365 2.83 -10.33 -4.89
CA THR A 365 4.06 -10.66 -4.17
C THR A 365 4.75 -9.36 -3.76
N ARG A 366 5.18 -9.27 -2.50
CA ARG A 366 5.85 -8.10 -1.94
C ARG A 366 7.20 -8.47 -1.34
N SER A 367 8.17 -7.56 -1.44
CA SER A 367 9.44 -7.67 -0.71
C SER A 367 10.15 -6.32 -0.66
N SER A 368 10.86 -6.05 0.44
CA SER A 368 11.82 -4.95 0.54
C SER A 368 13.15 -5.25 -0.17
N VAL A 369 13.37 -6.51 -0.59
CA VAL A 369 14.56 -6.98 -1.30
C VAL A 369 14.16 -7.45 -2.70
N GLU A 370 14.67 -6.75 -3.73
CA GLU A 370 14.25 -6.97 -5.13
C GLU A 370 14.47 -8.42 -5.60
N SER A 371 15.63 -9.01 -5.31
CA SER A 371 15.92 -10.40 -5.68
C SER A 371 15.00 -11.40 -4.98
N SER A 372 14.67 -11.19 -3.71
CA SER A 372 13.73 -12.03 -2.95
C SER A 372 12.29 -11.93 -3.47
N LYS A 373 11.89 -10.73 -3.93
CA LYS A 373 10.58 -10.51 -4.60
C LYS A 373 10.43 -11.43 -5.81
N PHE A 374 11.43 -11.41 -6.69
CA PHE A 374 11.39 -12.23 -7.90
C PHE A 374 11.68 -13.71 -7.65
N ASP A 375 12.39 -14.08 -6.58
CA ASP A 375 12.56 -15.48 -6.19
C ASP A 375 11.20 -16.10 -5.85
N LEU A 376 10.41 -15.44 -4.98
CA LEU A 376 9.06 -15.90 -4.66
C LEU A 376 8.11 -15.85 -5.87
N ALA A 377 8.16 -14.78 -6.68
CA ALA A 377 7.36 -14.70 -7.91
C ALA A 377 7.67 -15.84 -8.88
N ASN A 378 8.94 -16.24 -9.02
CA ASN A 378 9.34 -17.39 -9.84
C ASN A 378 8.91 -18.74 -9.22
N ALA A 379 8.89 -18.87 -7.90
CA ALA A 379 8.34 -20.05 -7.23
C ALA A 379 6.84 -20.22 -7.54
N LEU A 380 6.07 -19.11 -7.50
CA LEU A 380 4.66 -19.11 -7.88
C LEU A 380 4.48 -19.42 -9.37
N ARG A 381 5.28 -18.81 -10.26
CA ARG A 381 5.29 -19.11 -11.68
C ARG A 381 5.48 -20.61 -11.90
N SER A 382 6.50 -21.20 -11.25
CA SER A 382 6.79 -22.63 -11.39
C SER A 382 5.63 -23.50 -10.95
N ALA A 383 4.97 -23.17 -9.82
CA ALA A 383 3.80 -23.92 -9.35
C ALA A 383 2.63 -23.89 -10.35
N TYR A 384 2.38 -22.75 -10.98
CA TYR A 384 1.29 -22.59 -11.95
C TYR A 384 1.65 -23.13 -13.34
N GLU A 385 2.89 -22.98 -13.80
CA GLU A 385 3.34 -23.54 -15.09
C GLU A 385 3.38 -25.08 -15.08
N LEU A 386 3.72 -25.73 -13.95
CA LEU A 386 3.60 -27.19 -13.78
C LEU A 386 2.16 -27.67 -13.96
N PHE A 387 1.19 -26.84 -13.65
CA PHE A 387 -0.22 -27.07 -13.94
C PHE A 387 -0.60 -26.73 -15.40
N GLY A 388 0.28 -26.07 -16.16
CA GLY A 388 0.05 -25.66 -17.56
C GLY A 388 -0.66 -24.32 -17.69
N CYS A 389 -0.53 -23.43 -16.72
CA CYS A 389 -0.93 -22.03 -16.86
C CYS A 389 0.08 -21.23 -17.67
N GLU A 390 -0.39 -20.21 -18.36
CA GLU A 390 0.41 -19.06 -18.77
C GLU A 390 0.55 -18.12 -17.59
N VAL A 391 1.78 -17.63 -17.31
CA VAL A 391 2.04 -16.78 -16.15
C VAL A 391 2.70 -15.48 -16.58
N GLU A 392 2.07 -14.37 -16.25
CA GLU A 392 2.55 -13.03 -16.51
C GLU A 392 2.91 -12.30 -15.20
N PHE A 393 4.02 -11.56 -15.24
CA PHE A 393 4.38 -10.59 -14.23
C PHE A 393 4.01 -9.18 -14.71
N GLY A 394 3.35 -8.41 -13.86
CA GLY A 394 2.92 -7.05 -14.17
C GLY A 394 3.03 -6.12 -12.97
N GLY A 395 2.81 -4.82 -13.19
CA GLY A 395 2.73 -3.83 -12.11
C GLY A 395 3.90 -3.83 -11.14
N SER A 396 5.11 -4.19 -11.60
CA SER A 396 6.27 -4.29 -10.70
C SER A 396 6.78 -2.90 -10.34
N TYR A 397 6.99 -2.69 -9.03
CA TYR A 397 7.70 -1.54 -8.48
C TYR A 397 8.73 -2.01 -7.45
N PRO A 398 9.88 -1.30 -7.32
CA PRO A 398 10.97 -1.71 -6.45
C PRO A 398 10.64 -1.45 -4.97
N GLY A 399 11.27 -2.20 -4.08
CA GLY A 399 11.30 -1.93 -2.67
C GLY A 399 12.45 -1.02 -2.28
N TRP A 400 12.40 -0.55 -1.05
CA TRP A 400 13.47 0.19 -0.38
C TRP A 400 14.00 -0.68 0.76
N THR A 401 15.18 -1.25 0.52
CA THR A 401 15.83 -2.13 1.52
C THR A 401 16.25 -1.30 2.74
N PRO A 402 15.85 -1.69 3.96
CA PRO A 402 16.18 -0.96 5.17
C PRO A 402 17.68 -0.78 5.36
N ASN A 403 18.12 0.47 5.63
CA ASN A 403 19.49 0.80 5.98
C ASN A 403 19.61 1.17 7.46
N VAL A 404 19.80 0.17 8.31
CA VAL A 404 19.97 0.36 9.77
C VAL A 404 21.29 1.06 10.17
N LYS A 405 22.18 1.32 9.20
CA LYS A 405 23.47 2.02 9.41
C LYS A 405 23.50 3.40 8.77
N SER A 406 22.34 3.96 8.48
CA SER A 406 22.20 5.29 7.90
C SER A 406 22.71 6.38 8.86
N GLU A 407 23.59 7.25 8.36
CA GLU A 407 24.11 8.39 9.13
C GLU A 407 22.98 9.37 9.51
N ILE A 408 22.01 9.57 8.59
CA ILE A 408 20.87 10.45 8.87
C ILE A 408 19.91 9.82 9.87
N LEU A 409 19.75 8.50 9.90
CA LEU A 409 18.94 7.81 10.90
C LEU A 409 19.44 8.07 12.32
N ASP A 410 20.76 7.94 12.54
CA ASP A 410 21.37 8.22 13.85
C ASP A 410 21.10 9.66 14.31
N VAL A 411 21.16 10.61 13.39
CA VAL A 411 20.81 12.02 13.65
C VAL A 411 19.35 12.17 14.09
N LEU A 412 18.41 11.60 13.33
CA LEU A 412 16.98 11.69 13.65
C LEU A 412 16.66 11.04 14.99
N VAL A 413 17.17 9.82 15.24
CA VAL A 413 16.94 9.11 16.51
C VAL A 413 17.46 9.92 17.69
N SER A 414 18.67 10.50 17.59
CA SER A 414 19.26 11.32 18.64
C SER A 414 18.44 12.59 18.94
N ILE A 415 17.99 13.28 17.89
CA ILE A 415 17.16 14.48 18.02
C ILE A 415 15.81 14.13 18.66
N TYR A 416 15.17 13.06 18.17
CA TYR A 416 13.87 12.64 18.68
C TYR A 416 13.94 12.28 20.16
N GLU A 417 14.93 11.46 20.56
CA GLU A 417 15.13 11.05 21.97
C GLU A 417 15.38 12.27 22.87
N LYS A 418 16.21 13.23 22.41
CA LYS A 418 16.47 14.48 23.13
C LYS A 418 15.22 15.35 23.31
N GLN A 419 14.35 15.39 22.31
CA GLN A 419 13.13 16.22 22.35
C GLN A 419 11.98 15.60 23.13
N ASN A 420 11.83 14.27 23.08
CA ASN A 420 10.65 13.57 23.58
C ASN A 420 10.93 12.68 24.81
N GLY A 421 12.21 12.43 25.15
CA GLY A 421 12.61 11.56 26.28
C GLY A 421 12.43 10.07 26.02
N THR A 422 12.01 9.68 24.82
CA THR A 422 11.84 8.29 24.36
C THR A 422 12.44 8.14 22.97
N LYS A 423 12.87 6.94 22.61
CA LYS A 423 13.30 6.65 21.24
C LYS A 423 12.10 6.55 20.29
N PRO A 424 12.25 6.96 19.03
CA PRO A 424 11.24 6.70 18.03
C PRO A 424 11.22 5.23 17.66
N SER A 425 10.12 4.76 17.11
CA SER A 425 10.02 3.47 16.43
C SER A 425 10.73 3.57 15.07
N VAL A 426 11.82 2.82 14.89
CA VAL A 426 12.46 2.70 13.57
C VAL A 426 11.83 1.53 12.84
N VAL A 427 11.13 1.82 11.77
CA VAL A 427 10.28 0.86 11.07
C VAL A 427 10.59 0.78 9.58
N ALA A 428 10.04 -0.23 8.93
CA ALA A 428 9.92 -0.31 7.49
C ALA A 428 8.52 -0.82 7.17
N CYS A 429 7.81 -0.15 6.28
CA CYS A 429 6.45 -0.55 5.96
C CYS A 429 6.44 -1.70 4.93
N HIS A 430 5.55 -2.66 5.10
CA HIS A 430 5.36 -3.74 4.12
C HIS A 430 4.33 -3.35 3.04
N ALA A 431 4.38 -2.08 2.62
CA ALA A 431 3.64 -1.46 1.53
C ALA A 431 4.62 -0.66 0.65
N GLY A 432 4.14 -0.01 -0.40
CA GLY A 432 4.98 0.82 -1.28
C GLY A 432 5.14 2.23 -0.73
N LEU A 433 6.32 2.82 -0.93
CA LEU A 433 6.61 4.26 -0.76
C LEU A 433 7.46 4.72 -1.96
N GLU A 434 7.36 5.97 -2.33
CA GLU A 434 8.14 6.54 -3.43
C GLU A 434 9.66 6.41 -3.24
N CYS A 435 10.13 6.36 -1.99
CA CYS A 435 11.54 6.12 -1.65
C CYS A 435 12.12 4.85 -2.32
N GLY A 436 11.35 3.77 -2.43
CA GLY A 436 11.76 2.56 -3.12
C GLY A 436 12.09 2.79 -4.58
N ILE A 437 11.24 3.58 -5.24
CA ILE A 437 11.37 3.92 -6.65
C ILE A 437 12.50 4.93 -6.86
N LEU A 438 12.53 5.99 -6.07
CA LEU A 438 13.56 7.03 -6.14
C LEU A 438 14.96 6.48 -5.90
N GLY A 439 15.10 5.53 -4.96
CA GLY A 439 16.36 4.84 -4.68
C GLY A 439 16.93 4.06 -5.87
N THR A 440 16.10 3.60 -6.80
CA THR A 440 16.54 2.95 -8.04
C THR A 440 17.23 3.93 -8.98
N ASN A 441 16.72 5.16 -9.08
CA ASN A 441 17.27 6.20 -9.95
C ASN A 441 18.42 6.98 -9.30
N TYR A 442 18.51 6.93 -7.96
CA TYR A 442 19.55 7.59 -7.15
C TYR A 442 20.23 6.59 -6.21
N PRO A 443 20.96 5.59 -6.76
CA PRO A 443 21.63 4.60 -5.94
C PRO A 443 22.71 5.27 -5.03
N GLY A 444 22.64 4.98 -3.74
CA GLY A 444 23.54 5.56 -2.74
C GLY A 444 23.03 6.84 -2.06
N MET A 445 21.86 7.37 -2.46
CA MET A 445 21.18 8.42 -1.70
C MET A 445 20.68 7.84 -0.36
N ASP A 446 21.07 8.46 0.75
CA ASP A 446 20.60 8.06 2.09
C ASP A 446 19.19 8.60 2.30
N MET A 447 18.21 7.72 2.48
CA MET A 447 16.80 8.09 2.51
C MET A 447 16.18 7.79 3.86
N ILE A 448 15.22 8.61 4.26
CA ILE A 448 14.46 8.44 5.49
C ILE A 448 13.08 9.09 5.33
N SER A 449 12.04 8.48 5.93
CA SER A 449 10.71 9.07 5.96
C SER A 449 10.24 9.30 7.39
N PHE A 450 9.56 10.41 7.61
CA PHE A 450 8.92 10.79 8.87
C PHE A 450 7.84 11.84 8.62
N GLY A 451 6.90 11.99 9.55
CA GLY A 451 5.79 12.92 9.37
C GLY A 451 4.98 13.18 10.63
N PRO A 452 3.88 13.94 10.53
CA PRO A 452 2.94 14.16 11.62
C PRO A 452 1.90 13.03 11.64
N THR A 453 1.21 12.85 12.78
CA THR A 453 0.12 11.89 12.90
C THR A 453 -1.09 12.29 12.06
N ILE A 454 -1.44 11.45 11.12
CA ILE A 454 -2.61 11.53 10.23
C ILE A 454 -3.40 10.23 10.41
N HIS A 455 -4.67 10.32 10.70
CA HIS A 455 -5.53 9.14 10.84
C HIS A 455 -6.64 9.16 9.81
N GLY A 456 -6.97 7.96 9.31
CA GLY A 456 -8.05 7.77 8.37
C GLY A 456 -7.79 8.34 6.99
N ALA A 457 -6.51 8.43 6.58
CA ALA A 457 -6.12 8.74 5.22
C ALA A 457 -6.94 7.93 4.20
N HIS A 458 -7.13 8.47 3.00
CA HIS A 458 -7.93 7.91 1.92
C HIS A 458 -9.43 7.77 2.20
N SER A 459 -9.93 8.42 3.26
CA SER A 459 -11.35 8.39 3.62
C SER A 459 -11.86 9.79 4.04
N PRO A 460 -13.19 10.03 4.03
CA PRO A 460 -13.77 11.26 4.58
C PRO A 460 -13.60 11.44 6.10
N ASP A 461 -13.06 10.42 6.79
CA ASP A 461 -12.69 10.49 8.21
C ASP A 461 -11.25 10.95 8.44
N GLU A 462 -10.54 11.28 7.37
CA GLU A 462 -9.16 11.78 7.42
C GLU A 462 -9.04 13.00 8.35
N ARG A 463 -8.03 12.96 9.20
CA ARG A 463 -7.77 14.02 10.19
C ARG A 463 -6.29 14.11 10.53
N ALA A 464 -5.79 15.31 10.74
CA ALA A 464 -4.42 15.60 11.14
C ALA A 464 -4.37 16.15 12.57
N SER A 465 -3.48 15.61 13.42
CA SER A 465 -3.32 16.08 14.79
C SER A 465 -2.54 17.40 14.83
N ILE A 466 -3.11 18.40 15.53
CA ILE A 466 -2.48 19.73 15.71
C ILE A 466 -1.23 19.59 16.57
N LYS A 467 -1.31 18.86 17.69
CA LYS A 467 -0.16 18.65 18.59
C LYS A 467 0.95 17.88 17.92
N SER A 468 0.61 16.85 17.18
CA SER A 468 1.57 16.09 16.41
C SER A 468 2.24 16.95 15.32
N SER A 469 1.49 17.78 14.61
CA SER A 469 2.04 18.73 13.64
C SER A 469 3.01 19.74 14.28
N GLN A 470 2.77 20.16 15.54
CA GLN A 470 3.70 21.01 16.30
C GLN A 470 4.99 20.25 16.66
N LYS A 471 4.87 18.98 17.11
CA LYS A 471 5.99 18.09 17.42
C LYS A 471 6.82 17.81 16.17
N PHE A 472 6.17 17.42 15.06
CA PHE A 472 6.79 17.21 13.76
C PHE A 472 7.54 18.45 13.26
N TRP A 473 6.94 19.63 13.32
CA TRP A 473 7.58 20.88 12.89
C TRP A 473 8.87 21.16 13.66
N LYS A 474 8.82 21.03 14.98
CA LYS A 474 10.01 21.23 15.84
C LYS A 474 11.10 20.21 15.51
N PHE A 475 10.72 18.96 15.30
CA PHE A 475 11.63 17.87 14.94
C PHE A 475 12.27 18.13 13.57
N TYR A 476 11.47 18.47 12.58
CA TYR A 476 11.90 18.79 11.23
C TYR A 476 12.92 19.94 11.18
N LEU A 477 12.65 21.03 11.89
CA LEU A 477 13.58 22.17 11.93
C LEU A 477 14.93 21.80 12.57
N GLU A 478 14.92 20.99 13.62
CA GLU A 478 16.17 20.53 14.25
C GLU A 478 16.96 19.59 13.36
N ILE A 479 16.30 18.75 12.55
CA ILE A 479 16.95 17.90 11.54
C ILE A 479 17.69 18.77 10.53
N LEU A 480 17.06 19.83 9.98
CA LEU A 480 17.68 20.69 8.97
C LEU A 480 19.01 21.31 9.46
N VAL A 481 19.06 21.68 10.73
CA VAL A 481 20.29 22.26 11.35
C VAL A 481 21.38 21.21 11.55
N ASN A 482 20.99 19.94 11.75
CA ASN A 482 21.93 18.86 12.10
C ASN A 482 22.25 17.91 10.91
N ILE A 483 21.95 18.31 9.69
CA ILE A 483 22.36 17.53 8.50
C ILE A 483 23.89 17.34 8.52
N PRO A 484 24.41 16.12 8.26
CA PRO A 484 25.85 15.84 8.29
C PRO A 484 26.65 16.71 7.34
N GLU A 485 27.91 16.99 7.73
CA GLU A 485 28.85 17.72 6.88
C GLU A 485 29.36 16.82 5.74
N ARG A 486 29.71 17.45 4.63
CA ARG A 486 30.44 16.76 3.55
C ARG A 486 31.84 16.39 4.05
N LYS A 487 32.24 15.15 3.82
CA LYS A 487 33.59 14.64 4.16
C LYS A 487 34.60 15.08 3.11
#